data_15d35451546a5ac3d2ff59c47c62709e
#
_entry.id   15d35451546a5ac3d2ff59c47c62709e
#
_cell.length_a   1.000
_cell.length_b   1.000
_cell.length_c   1.000
_cell.angle_alpha   90.00
_cell.angle_beta   90.00
_cell.angle_gamma   90.00
#
_symmetry.space_group_name_H-M   'P 1'
#
loop_
_entity.id
_entity.type
_entity.pdbx_description
1 polymer ?
#
loop_
_entity_poly.entity_id
_entity_poly.type
_entity_poly.pdbx_seq_one_letter_code
_entity_poly.pdbx_strand_id
1 'polypeptide(L)'
;DHMSALLNEADSLAIWRVAVKPGRPIAMGVWNAMPVFGLPGNPVAALVCALIFASPALRVLAGGGWVSPQSFLVPAGFRKTKKPGRVEYLRARIEAGRVVIFPSEGSGRVSGLSWAQGLVELGAGAQEINAGDPVQYIPFSSFGA
;
A
#
# COMPACT_ATOMS: atom_id res chain seq x y z
N ASP A 1 2.62 -4.70 21.56
CA ASP A 1 1.83 -3.82 20.69
C ASP A 1 0.47 -3.59 21.34
N HIS A 2 0.19 -2.34 21.76
CA HIS A 2 -1.02 -1.98 22.50
C HIS A 2 -2.29 -2.25 21.68
N MET A 3 -2.24 -2.05 20.37
CA MET A 3 -3.39 -2.31 19.48
C MET A 3 -3.74 -3.79 19.45
N SER A 4 -2.74 -4.67 19.38
CA SER A 4 -2.97 -6.11 19.39
C SER A 4 -3.59 -6.59 20.72
N ALA A 5 -3.19 -5.99 21.83
CA ALA A 5 -3.77 -6.30 23.15
C ALA A 5 -5.24 -5.86 23.23
N LEU A 6 -5.56 -4.66 22.76
CA LEU A 6 -6.95 -4.16 22.70
C LEU A 6 -7.83 -5.00 21.79
N LEU A 7 -7.32 -5.40 20.64
CA LEU A 7 -8.07 -6.20 19.67
C LEU A 7 -8.30 -7.66 20.14
N ASN A 8 -7.48 -8.17 21.07
CA ASN A 8 -7.72 -9.47 21.69
C ASN A 8 -9.00 -9.50 22.54
N GLU A 9 -9.49 -8.35 22.98
CA GLU A 9 -10.76 -8.20 23.71
C GLU A 9 -11.93 -7.85 22.77
N ALA A 10 -11.70 -7.77 21.45
CA ALA A 10 -12.73 -7.45 20.48
C ALA A 10 -13.71 -8.63 20.29
N ASP A 11 -14.93 -8.31 19.85
CA ASP A 11 -15.99 -9.30 19.57
C ASP A 11 -15.55 -10.32 18.51
N SER A 12 -14.76 -9.86 17.55
CA SER A 12 -14.08 -10.71 16.57
C SER A 12 -12.78 -10.07 16.13
N LEU A 13 -11.75 -10.89 15.94
CA LEU A 13 -10.43 -10.47 15.47
C LEU A 13 -10.00 -11.34 14.30
N ALA A 14 -9.68 -10.70 13.19
CA ALA A 14 -8.96 -11.31 12.08
C ALA A 14 -7.62 -10.61 11.93
N ILE A 15 -6.53 -11.35 12.06
CA ILE A 15 -5.18 -10.84 11.74
C ILE A 15 -4.81 -11.38 10.37
N TRP A 16 -4.74 -10.51 9.39
CA TRP A 16 -4.30 -10.87 8.06
C TRP A 16 -2.83 -10.56 7.86
N ARG A 17 -2.06 -11.61 7.65
CA ARG A 17 -0.71 -11.46 7.12
C ARG A 17 -0.81 -11.22 5.63
N VAL A 18 -1.03 -9.98 5.26
CA VAL A 18 -1.07 -9.61 3.86
C VAL A 18 0.35 -9.68 3.29
N ALA A 19 0.52 -10.38 2.18
CA ALA A 19 1.79 -10.50 1.49
C ALA A 19 2.13 -9.21 0.71
N VAL A 20 2.26 -8.10 1.42
CA VAL A 20 2.51 -6.75 0.90
C VAL A 20 3.75 -6.15 1.54
N LYS A 21 4.51 -5.38 0.76
CA LYS A 21 5.65 -4.58 1.22
C LYS A 21 5.49 -3.13 0.71
N PRO A 22 5.68 -2.07 1.53
CA PRO A 22 5.93 -2.13 2.97
C PRO A 22 4.68 -2.54 3.72
N GLY A 23 4.84 -3.28 4.79
CA GLY A 23 3.74 -3.66 5.68
C GLY A 23 4.03 -4.97 6.38
N ARG A 24 3.47 -5.09 7.55
CA ARG A 24 3.33 -6.31 8.32
C ARG A 24 1.84 -6.60 8.47
N PRO A 25 1.44 -7.65 9.18
CA PRO A 25 0.03 -8.00 9.29
C PRO A 25 -0.83 -6.79 9.63
N ILE A 26 -1.94 -6.67 8.89
CA ILE A 26 -3.01 -5.75 9.23
C ILE A 26 -3.94 -6.50 10.18
N ALA A 27 -4.27 -5.87 11.29
CA ALA A 27 -5.32 -6.37 12.17
C ALA A 27 -6.66 -5.74 11.77
N MET A 28 -7.69 -6.57 11.65
CA MET A 28 -9.05 -6.11 11.48
C MET A 28 -9.93 -6.80 12.52
N GLY A 29 -10.74 -6.03 13.20
CA GLY A 29 -11.63 -6.52 14.23
C GLY A 29 -12.98 -5.85 14.21
N VAL A 30 -13.91 -6.35 15.02
CA VAL A 30 -15.18 -5.70 15.33
C VAL A 30 -15.21 -5.46 16.83
N TRP A 31 -15.43 -4.22 17.22
CA TRP A 31 -15.56 -3.78 18.60
C TRP A 31 -16.89 -3.05 18.78
N ASN A 32 -17.77 -3.57 19.62
CA ASN A 32 -19.12 -3.01 19.83
C ASN A 32 -19.84 -2.73 18.50
N ALA A 33 -19.87 -3.70 17.60
CA ALA A 33 -20.43 -3.60 16.25
C ALA A 33 -19.73 -2.59 15.32
N MET A 34 -18.59 -2.02 15.73
CA MET A 34 -17.82 -1.07 14.94
C MET A 34 -16.58 -1.76 14.33
N PRO A 35 -16.40 -1.68 13.02
CA PRO A 35 -15.17 -2.17 12.38
C PRO A 35 -13.94 -1.38 12.84
N VAL A 36 -12.87 -2.09 13.15
CA VAL A 36 -11.59 -1.51 13.59
C VAL A 36 -10.47 -2.02 12.69
N PHE A 37 -9.64 -1.12 12.19
CA PHE A 37 -8.47 -1.43 11.39
C PHE A 37 -7.19 -1.07 12.16
N GLY A 38 -6.39 -2.07 12.49
CA GLY A 38 -5.07 -1.89 13.10
C GLY A 38 -4.01 -1.75 12.01
N LEU A 39 -3.56 -0.53 11.76
CA LEU A 39 -2.53 -0.24 10.75
C LEU A 39 -1.12 -0.47 11.34
N PRO A 40 -0.11 -0.77 10.49
CA PRO A 40 1.28 -0.84 10.93
C PRO A 40 1.75 0.46 11.57
N GLY A 41 2.62 0.38 12.57
CA GLY A 41 3.18 1.56 13.24
C GLY A 41 4.18 2.35 12.39
N ASN A 42 4.69 1.77 11.32
CA ASN A 42 5.56 2.47 10.38
C ASN A 42 4.73 3.41 9.47
N PRO A 43 5.06 4.70 9.37
CA PRO A 43 4.24 5.67 8.65
C PRO A 43 4.00 5.34 7.17
N VAL A 44 5.01 4.85 6.47
CA VAL A 44 4.90 4.49 5.05
C VAL A 44 4.02 3.26 4.88
N ALA A 45 4.23 2.25 5.72
CA ALA A 45 3.40 1.06 5.71
C ALA A 45 1.95 1.37 6.11
N ALA A 46 1.75 2.25 7.09
CA ALA A 46 0.42 2.69 7.51
C ALA A 46 -0.33 3.38 6.36
N LEU A 47 0.32 4.30 5.65
CA LEU A 47 -0.29 4.97 4.51
C LEU A 47 -0.65 3.97 3.39
N VAL A 48 0.26 3.12 2.99
CA VAL A 48 0.01 2.12 1.94
C VAL A 48 -1.15 1.20 2.34
N CYS A 49 -1.14 0.67 3.56
CA CYS A 49 -2.22 -0.18 4.05
C CYS A 49 -3.55 0.57 4.16
N ALA A 50 -3.55 1.83 4.58
CA ALA A 50 -4.74 2.66 4.61
C ALA A 50 -5.35 2.84 3.21
N LEU A 51 -4.52 3.16 2.22
CA LEU A 51 -4.96 3.38 0.85
C LEU A 51 -5.48 2.09 0.19
N ILE A 52 -4.75 0.99 0.35
CA ILE A 52 -5.05 -0.26 -0.36
C ILE A 52 -6.19 -1.05 0.31
N PHE A 53 -6.32 -0.99 1.63
CA PHE A 53 -7.27 -1.82 2.38
C PHE A 53 -8.33 -1.01 3.15
N ALA A 54 -7.93 -0.09 4.02
CA ALA A 54 -8.85 0.59 4.90
C ALA A 54 -9.79 1.54 4.14
N SER A 55 -9.29 2.35 3.24
CA SER A 55 -10.07 3.32 2.48
C SER A 55 -11.17 2.66 1.63
N PRO A 56 -10.89 1.62 0.83
CA PRO A 56 -11.93 0.91 0.09
C PRO A 56 -12.98 0.26 1.00
N ALA A 57 -12.56 -0.32 2.12
CA ALA A 57 -13.47 -0.94 3.07
C ALA A 57 -14.39 0.09 3.75
N LEU A 58 -13.85 1.24 4.18
CA LEU A 58 -14.64 2.34 4.74
C LEU A 58 -15.65 2.89 3.74
N ARG A 59 -15.29 2.95 2.47
CA ARG A 59 -16.21 3.37 1.41
C ARG A 59 -17.40 2.42 1.28
N VAL A 60 -17.16 1.12 1.31
CA VAL A 60 -18.23 0.10 1.32
C VAL A 60 -19.14 0.27 2.54
N LEU A 61 -18.55 0.47 3.72
CA LEU A 61 -19.29 0.68 4.96
C LEU A 61 -20.13 1.97 4.94
N ALA A 62 -19.68 2.98 4.22
CA ALA A 62 -20.41 4.23 4.01
C ALA A 62 -21.51 4.13 2.93
N GLY A 63 -21.82 2.94 2.43
CA GLY A 63 -22.85 2.72 1.41
C GLY A 63 -22.39 2.87 -0.04
N GLY A 64 -21.11 3.12 -0.27
CA GLY A 64 -20.49 3.09 -1.60
C GLY A 64 -20.11 1.68 -2.02
N GLY A 65 -19.83 1.47 -3.32
CA GLY A 65 -19.27 0.22 -3.81
C GLY A 65 -17.78 0.11 -3.52
N TRP A 66 -17.25 -1.11 -3.63
CA TRP A 66 -15.80 -1.31 -3.68
C TRP A 66 -15.25 -0.71 -4.97
N VAL A 67 -14.31 0.19 -4.84
CA VAL A 67 -13.64 0.82 -6.00
C VAL A 67 -12.17 0.47 -5.93
N SER A 68 -11.69 -0.25 -6.95
CA SER A 68 -10.26 -0.47 -7.13
C SER A 68 -9.61 0.81 -7.66
N PRO A 69 -8.43 1.18 -7.15
CA PRO A 69 -7.72 2.34 -7.67
C PRO A 69 -7.35 2.12 -9.14
N GLN A 70 -7.47 3.16 -9.94
CA GLN A 70 -7.06 3.10 -11.33
C GLN A 70 -5.54 3.13 -11.43
N SER A 71 -4.98 2.16 -12.14
CA SER A 71 -3.56 2.07 -12.42
C SER A 71 -3.27 2.28 -13.91
N PHE A 72 -2.07 2.69 -14.22
CA PHE A 72 -1.61 2.96 -15.57
C PHE A 72 -0.28 2.26 -15.82
N LEU A 73 -0.08 1.75 -17.03
CA LEU A 73 1.23 1.30 -17.47
C LEU A 73 2.08 2.50 -17.87
N VAL A 74 3.19 2.68 -17.18
CA VAL A 74 4.13 3.79 -17.42
C VAL A 74 5.53 3.22 -17.58
N PRO A 75 6.36 3.73 -18.50
CA PRO A 75 7.74 3.28 -18.64
C PRO A 75 8.54 3.53 -17.35
N ALA A 76 9.27 2.53 -16.90
CA ALA A 76 10.14 2.67 -15.75
C ALA A 76 11.33 3.58 -16.03
N GLY A 77 11.61 4.52 -15.13
CA GLY A 77 12.83 5.31 -15.07
C GLY A 77 13.82 4.78 -14.02
N PHE A 78 13.73 3.50 -13.70
CA PHE A 78 14.55 2.84 -12.68
C PHE A 78 14.87 1.40 -13.07
N ARG A 79 15.81 0.80 -12.33
CA ARG A 79 16.11 -0.63 -12.40
C ARG A 79 15.87 -1.26 -11.05
N LYS A 80 15.29 -2.45 -11.04
CA LYS A 80 15.04 -3.19 -9.81
C LYS A 80 14.92 -4.69 -10.07
N THR A 81 15.56 -5.47 -9.21
CA THR A 81 15.36 -6.92 -9.14
C THR A 81 14.52 -7.21 -7.92
N LYS A 82 13.36 -7.82 -8.13
CA LYS A 82 12.42 -8.19 -7.09
C LYS A 82 12.41 -9.70 -6.87
N LYS A 83 12.58 -10.13 -5.63
CA LYS A 83 12.40 -11.53 -5.23
C LYS A 83 10.91 -11.90 -5.22
N PRO A 84 10.56 -13.18 -5.45
CA PRO A 84 9.17 -13.63 -5.35
C PRO A 84 8.70 -13.57 -3.88
N GLY A 85 7.39 -13.52 -3.68
CA GLY A 85 6.74 -13.63 -2.39
C GLY A 85 5.67 -12.57 -2.16
N ARG A 86 6.04 -11.31 -1.96
CA ARG A 86 5.08 -10.25 -1.63
C ARG A 86 4.86 -9.29 -2.78
N VAL A 87 3.64 -8.77 -2.90
CA VAL A 87 3.37 -7.57 -3.71
C VAL A 87 4.11 -6.39 -3.08
N GLU A 88 4.85 -5.63 -3.88
CA GLU A 88 5.57 -4.46 -3.41
C GLU A 88 4.92 -3.18 -3.94
N TYR A 89 4.74 -2.21 -3.05
CA TYR A 89 4.32 -0.86 -3.37
C TYR A 89 5.48 0.10 -3.11
N LEU A 90 5.95 0.75 -4.16
CA LEU A 90 7.07 1.68 -4.10
C LEU A 90 6.56 3.10 -4.24
N ARG A 91 7.02 4.00 -3.38
CA ARG A 91 6.76 5.43 -3.49
C ARG A 91 7.32 5.95 -4.81
N ALA A 92 6.49 6.61 -5.60
CA ALA A 92 6.83 6.97 -6.96
C ALA A 92 6.24 8.32 -7.39
N ARG A 93 6.78 8.87 -8.43
CA ARG A 93 6.23 10.02 -9.17
C ARG A 93 6.63 9.94 -10.63
N ILE A 94 5.98 10.73 -11.47
CA ILE A 94 6.29 10.82 -12.90
C ILE A 94 7.27 11.96 -13.12
N GLU A 95 8.37 11.66 -13.81
CA GLU A 95 9.33 12.64 -14.29
C GLU A 95 9.66 12.36 -15.76
N ALA A 96 9.54 13.38 -16.61
CA ALA A 96 9.84 13.29 -18.03
C ALA A 96 9.16 12.07 -18.73
N GLY A 97 7.89 11.80 -18.39
CA GLY A 97 7.12 10.71 -18.99
C GLY A 97 7.49 9.31 -18.49
N ARG A 98 8.36 9.19 -17.50
CA ARG A 98 8.74 7.93 -16.86
C ARG A 98 8.42 7.96 -15.37
N VAL A 99 8.18 6.79 -14.81
CA VAL A 99 8.00 6.67 -13.36
C VAL A 99 9.36 6.49 -12.69
N VAL A 100 9.64 7.33 -11.70
CA VAL A 100 10.81 7.21 -10.83
C VAL A 100 10.38 6.83 -9.43
N ILE A 101 11.23 6.08 -8.73
CA ILE A 101 10.96 5.62 -7.36
C ILE A 101 11.82 6.37 -6.36
N PHE A 102 11.33 6.48 -5.13
CA PHE A 102 12.11 7.09 -4.05
C PHE A 102 13.35 6.25 -3.76
N PRO A 103 14.56 6.86 -3.68
CA PRO A 103 15.83 6.14 -3.65
C PRO A 103 16.04 5.24 -2.43
N SER A 104 15.26 5.41 -1.37
CA SER A 104 15.38 4.65 -0.14
C SER A 104 14.17 3.77 0.09
N GLU A 105 14.38 2.47 0.16
CA GLU A 105 13.33 1.51 0.56
C GLU A 105 13.05 1.54 2.07
N GLY A 106 13.86 2.26 2.83
CA GLY A 106 13.70 2.40 4.28
C GLY A 106 12.36 3.02 4.63
N SER A 107 11.53 2.24 5.29
CA SER A 107 10.18 2.61 5.69
C SER A 107 10.12 3.73 6.75
N GLY A 108 11.25 4.10 7.34
CA GLY A 108 11.34 5.18 8.32
C GLY A 108 11.51 6.58 7.73
N ARG A 109 11.68 6.73 6.40
CA ARG A 109 11.84 8.05 5.78
C ARG A 109 10.51 8.63 5.33
N VAL A 110 9.88 9.36 6.22
CA VAL A 110 8.61 10.08 5.97
C VAL A 110 8.72 11.08 4.82
N SER A 111 9.90 11.66 4.60
CA SER A 111 10.16 12.61 3.51
C SER A 111 9.81 12.05 2.11
N GLY A 112 9.92 10.73 1.93
CA GLY A 112 9.49 10.10 0.69
C GLY A 112 7.98 10.15 0.44
N LEU A 113 7.17 10.37 1.45
CA LEU A 113 5.72 10.52 1.30
C LEU A 113 5.34 11.86 0.70
N SER A 114 6.01 12.94 1.11
CA SER A 114 5.79 14.26 0.52
C SER A 114 6.36 14.38 -0.90
N TRP A 115 7.39 13.61 -1.21
CA TRP A 115 7.98 13.55 -2.54
C TRP A 115 7.13 12.75 -3.52
N ALA A 116 6.47 11.69 -3.07
CA ALA A 116 5.71 10.78 -3.91
C ALA A 116 4.39 11.41 -4.37
N GLN A 117 3.97 11.05 -5.57
CA GLN A 117 2.67 11.40 -6.16
C GLN A 117 1.79 10.17 -6.39
N GLY A 118 2.34 9.00 -6.13
CA GLY A 118 1.66 7.73 -6.31
C GLY A 118 2.53 6.55 -5.88
N LEU A 119 2.10 5.37 -6.26
CA LEU A 119 2.77 4.11 -5.98
C LEU A 119 3.03 3.35 -7.27
N VAL A 120 4.17 2.66 -7.34
CA VAL A 120 4.38 1.56 -8.29
C VAL A 120 3.99 0.27 -7.61
N GLU A 121 3.13 -0.50 -8.25
CA GLU A 121 2.75 -1.83 -7.80
C GLU A 121 3.55 -2.91 -8.55
N LEU A 122 4.26 -3.74 -7.84
CA LEU A 122 4.97 -4.90 -8.36
C LEU A 122 4.32 -6.18 -7.84
N GLY A 123 3.88 -7.03 -8.74
CA GLY A 123 3.22 -8.29 -8.42
C GLY A 123 4.07 -9.24 -7.56
N ALA A 124 3.44 -10.28 -7.02
CA ALA A 124 4.07 -11.22 -6.08
C ALA A 124 5.21 -12.05 -6.69
N GLY A 125 5.23 -12.23 -8.01
CA GLY A 125 6.27 -12.99 -8.70
C GLY A 125 7.64 -12.32 -8.68
N ALA A 126 8.68 -13.08 -9.01
CA ALA A 126 9.99 -12.53 -9.28
C ALA A 126 9.95 -11.64 -10.54
N GLN A 127 10.61 -10.50 -10.49
CA GLN A 127 10.66 -9.56 -11.60
C GLN A 127 12.05 -8.96 -11.73
N GLU A 128 12.45 -8.73 -12.97
CA GLU A 128 13.60 -7.91 -13.30
C GLU A 128 13.10 -6.73 -14.13
N ILE A 129 13.22 -5.52 -13.59
CA ILE A 129 12.74 -4.29 -14.20
C ILE A 129 13.93 -3.51 -14.70
N ASN A 130 13.94 -3.22 -15.98
CA ASN A 130 14.91 -2.36 -16.65
C ASN A 130 14.28 -1.03 -17.04
N ALA A 131 15.11 -0.01 -17.23
CA ALA A 131 14.64 1.28 -17.68
C ALA A 131 13.86 1.14 -19.01
N GLY A 132 12.67 1.74 -19.06
CA GLY A 132 11.76 1.65 -20.21
C GLY A 132 10.74 0.52 -20.14
N ASP A 133 10.90 -0.46 -19.25
CA ASP A 133 9.90 -1.52 -19.07
C ASP A 133 8.58 -0.94 -18.53
N PRO A 134 7.41 -1.42 -18.98
CA PRO A 134 6.14 -0.96 -18.47
C PRO A 134 5.92 -1.48 -17.03
N VAL A 135 5.55 -0.59 -16.13
CA VAL A 135 5.20 -0.91 -14.76
C VAL A 135 3.86 -0.28 -14.37
N GLN A 136 3.15 -0.89 -13.44
CA GLN A 136 1.88 -0.37 -12.94
C GLN A 136 2.13 0.81 -12.00
N TYR A 137 1.59 1.97 -12.37
CA TYR A 137 1.62 3.19 -11.55
C TYR A 137 0.21 3.55 -11.09
N ILE A 138 0.05 3.80 -9.80
CA ILE A 138 -1.21 4.18 -9.18
C ILE A 138 -1.06 5.60 -8.61
N PRO A 139 -1.62 6.62 -9.26
CA PRO A 139 -1.62 7.98 -8.70
C PRO A 139 -2.36 8.02 -7.36
N PHE A 140 -1.93 8.84 -6.42
CA PHE A 140 -2.65 9.00 -5.16
C PHE A 140 -4.09 9.50 -5.36
N SER A 141 -4.33 10.29 -6.39
CA SER A 141 -5.68 10.73 -6.77
C SER A 141 -6.63 9.58 -7.14
N SER A 142 -6.11 8.41 -7.48
CA SER A 142 -6.92 7.22 -7.80
C SER A 142 -7.53 6.55 -6.57
N PHE A 143 -7.11 6.90 -5.36
CA PHE A 143 -7.58 6.28 -4.12
C PHE A 143 -8.84 6.94 -3.53
N GLY A 144 -9.57 7.67 -4.31
CA GLY A 144 -10.88 8.17 -3.90
C GLY A 144 -10.84 9.56 -3.27
N ALA A 145 -10.25 10.43 -4.01
CA ALA A 145 -10.52 11.83 -3.73
C ALA A 145 -12.01 12.16 -3.92
#